data_e6a467c2ea39f377e87e8d4fd3866cac
#
_entry.id   e6a467c2ea39f377e87e8d4fd3866cac
#
_cell.length_a   1.000
_cell.length_b   1.000
_cell.length_c   1.000
_cell.angle_alpha   90.00
_cell.angle_beta   90.00
_cell.angle_gamma   90.00
#
_symmetry.space_group_name_H-M   'P 1'
#
loop_
_entity.id
_entity.type
_entity.pdbx_description
1 polymer ?
#
loop_
_entity_poly.entity_id
_entity_poly.type
_entity_poly.pdbx_seq_one_letter_code
_entity_poly.pdbx_strand_id
1 'polypeptide(L)'
;MNNPVSRRWRFRLTHDSLLGRFLFEFVVVVAGVLVALALNAWFQDRQDAKTEANYLARLSGDLERTISDLTTFTAFEAKQIEDAALARRSIVQPPPAADTDRLSEAMSHLMTRQTMVLKNSTYLDLVNTGHLSLIHDPALREAIVDFYQVTSQRFEVINRNNSYFVDQVYNTNVIMSGLIQMRLASNHPQIAPDIAAVAEKLGPDFKISSDRLWSLPASAPEWSVVRSSLLSRMIVSVTALRAGNERLDAARKLAAAVESARKR
;
A
#
# COMPACT_ATOMS: atom_id res chain seq x y z
N MET A 1 21.47 87.12 -33.65
CA MET A 1 21.87 86.09 -32.67
C MET A 1 20.59 85.68 -31.92
N ASN A 2 19.96 84.59 -32.39
CA ASN A 2 18.67 84.17 -31.94
C ASN A 2 18.84 83.09 -30.88
N ASN A 3 18.22 83.36 -29.74
CA ASN A 3 18.16 82.41 -28.59
C ASN A 3 16.90 81.61 -28.71
N PRO A 4 16.88 80.24 -28.67
CA PRO A 4 15.67 79.51 -28.71
C PRO A 4 15.12 79.29 -27.24
N VAL A 5 13.92 79.79 -27.06
CA VAL A 5 13.16 79.62 -25.84
C VAL A 5 12.73 78.14 -25.64
N SER A 6 13.28 77.49 -24.64
CA SER A 6 12.88 76.17 -24.24
C SER A 6 11.45 76.17 -23.63
N ARG A 7 10.51 75.64 -24.38
CA ARG A 7 9.11 75.43 -23.96
C ARG A 7 9.05 74.29 -22.97
N ARG A 8 9.15 74.56 -21.68
CA ARG A 8 8.85 73.59 -20.61
C ARG A 8 7.34 73.40 -20.56
N TRP A 9 6.86 72.23 -21.01
CA TRP A 9 5.51 71.77 -20.78
C TRP A 9 5.36 71.42 -19.29
N ARG A 10 4.79 72.38 -18.54
CA ARG A 10 4.30 72.15 -17.17
C ARG A 10 2.87 71.63 -17.31
N PHE A 11 2.67 70.31 -17.18
CA PHE A 11 1.36 69.74 -16.89
C PHE A 11 0.96 70.28 -15.50
N ARG A 12 0.27 71.38 -15.48
CA ARG A 12 -0.54 71.79 -14.29
C ARG A 12 -1.83 70.96 -14.36
N LEU A 13 -1.88 69.89 -13.58
CA LEU A 13 -3.14 69.26 -13.20
C LEU A 13 -3.85 70.28 -12.32
N THR A 14 -4.74 71.07 -12.91
CA THR A 14 -5.62 72.00 -12.17
C THR A 14 -6.65 71.13 -11.48
N HIS A 15 -6.54 71.04 -10.16
CA HIS A 15 -7.38 70.26 -9.22
C HIS A 15 -8.82 70.81 -9.05
N ASP A 16 -9.26 71.78 -9.88
CA ASP A 16 -10.53 72.53 -9.67
C ASP A 16 -11.68 72.10 -10.57
N SER A 17 -11.56 71.01 -11.29
CA SER A 17 -12.72 70.44 -11.96
C SER A 17 -13.35 69.36 -11.08
N LEU A 18 -14.65 69.49 -10.78
CA LEU A 18 -15.42 68.47 -10.05
C LEU A 18 -15.21 67.06 -10.64
N LEU A 19 -15.06 66.97 -11.96
CA LEU A 19 -14.73 65.73 -12.69
C LEU A 19 -13.38 65.14 -12.30
N GLY A 20 -12.33 65.97 -12.13
CA GLY A 20 -10.99 65.54 -11.73
C GLY A 20 -10.97 65.00 -10.29
N ARG A 21 -11.76 65.58 -9.42
CA ARG A 21 -11.91 65.16 -8.04
C ARG A 21 -12.68 63.85 -7.93
N PHE A 22 -13.75 63.66 -8.69
CA PHE A 22 -14.50 62.41 -8.79
C PHE A 22 -13.62 61.30 -9.37
N LEU A 23 -12.87 61.58 -10.42
CA LEU A 23 -11.94 60.60 -11.01
C LEU A 23 -10.87 60.15 -10.05
N PHE A 24 -10.28 61.08 -9.29
CA PHE A 24 -9.29 60.76 -8.29
C PHE A 24 -9.87 59.92 -7.14
N GLU A 25 -11.04 60.31 -6.58
CA GLU A 25 -11.74 59.52 -5.58
C GLU A 25 -12.08 58.09 -6.09
N PHE A 26 -12.55 58.00 -7.32
CA PHE A 26 -12.84 56.71 -7.96
C PHE A 26 -11.57 55.81 -8.07
N VAL A 27 -10.46 56.39 -8.55
CA VAL A 27 -9.18 55.67 -8.68
C VAL A 27 -8.67 55.21 -7.29
N VAL A 28 -8.78 56.03 -6.27
CA VAL A 28 -8.36 55.66 -4.91
C VAL A 28 -9.20 54.53 -4.35
N VAL A 29 -10.54 54.55 -4.56
CA VAL A 29 -11.43 53.49 -4.11
C VAL A 29 -11.13 52.19 -4.85
N VAL A 30 -10.97 52.24 -6.17
CA VAL A 30 -10.63 51.07 -7.00
C VAL A 30 -9.28 50.48 -6.60
N ALA A 31 -8.27 51.33 -6.41
CA ALA A 31 -6.96 50.92 -5.93
C ALA A 31 -7.03 50.26 -4.54
N GLY A 32 -7.79 50.81 -3.63
CA GLY A 32 -8.04 50.22 -2.30
C GLY A 32 -8.68 48.82 -2.37
N VAL A 33 -9.69 48.64 -3.20
CA VAL A 33 -10.32 47.33 -3.44
C VAL A 33 -9.35 46.33 -4.06
N LEU A 34 -8.58 46.75 -5.08
CA LEU A 34 -7.59 45.86 -5.72
C LEU A 34 -6.50 45.42 -4.75
N VAL A 35 -5.98 46.33 -3.91
CA VAL A 35 -5.02 46.01 -2.85
C VAL A 35 -5.60 45.04 -1.85
N ALA A 36 -6.84 45.27 -1.40
CA ALA A 36 -7.51 44.38 -0.46
C ALA A 36 -7.70 42.94 -1.06
N LEU A 37 -8.11 42.84 -2.33
CA LEU A 37 -8.23 41.58 -3.03
C LEU A 37 -6.88 40.87 -3.21
N ALA A 38 -5.81 41.62 -3.57
CA ALA A 38 -4.47 41.08 -3.71
C ALA A 38 -3.92 40.53 -2.37
N LEU A 39 -4.15 41.27 -1.27
CA LEU A 39 -3.77 40.81 0.05
C LEU A 39 -4.55 39.57 0.50
N ASN A 40 -5.84 39.52 0.22
CA ASN A 40 -6.65 38.32 0.50
C ASN A 40 -6.18 37.10 -0.31
N ALA A 41 -5.94 37.27 -1.62
CA ALA A 41 -5.39 36.21 -2.47
C ALA A 41 -4.05 35.70 -1.95
N TRP A 42 -3.12 36.62 -1.62
CA TRP A 42 -1.81 36.26 -1.06
C TRP A 42 -1.92 35.49 0.26
N PHE A 43 -2.84 35.91 1.13
CA PHE A 43 -3.07 35.21 2.40
C PHE A 43 -3.62 33.79 2.17
N GLN A 44 -4.55 33.66 1.23
CA GLN A 44 -5.16 32.38 0.85
C GLN A 44 -4.13 31.42 0.25
N ASP A 45 -3.30 31.91 -0.70
CA ASP A 45 -2.22 31.12 -1.29
C ASP A 45 -1.24 30.59 -0.23
N ARG A 46 -0.94 31.43 0.78
CA ARG A 46 -0.04 31.04 1.88
C ARG A 46 -0.68 29.97 2.79
N GLN A 47 -1.98 30.07 3.01
CA GLN A 47 -2.72 29.06 3.79
C GLN A 47 -2.82 27.74 3.03
N ASP A 48 -3.09 27.80 1.72
CA ASP A 48 -3.17 26.64 0.84
C ASP A 48 -1.82 25.92 0.76
N ALA A 49 -0.73 26.65 0.60
CA ALA A 49 0.62 26.08 0.62
C ALA A 49 0.95 25.38 1.95
N LYS A 50 0.53 25.93 3.08
CA LYS A 50 0.70 25.29 4.39
C LYS A 50 -0.15 24.02 4.51
N THR A 51 -1.35 24.04 3.98
CA THR A 51 -2.25 22.88 3.97
C THR A 51 -1.71 21.78 3.07
N GLU A 52 -1.22 22.12 1.87
CA GLU A 52 -0.52 21.19 0.98
C GLU A 52 0.68 20.52 1.68
N ALA A 53 1.56 21.31 2.31
CA ALA A 53 2.72 20.79 3.02
C ALA A 53 2.33 19.78 4.12
N ASN A 54 1.25 20.03 4.85
CA ASN A 54 0.71 19.11 5.85
C ASN A 54 0.20 17.80 5.22
N TYR A 55 -0.51 17.88 4.10
CA TYR A 55 -0.98 16.70 3.39
C TYR A 55 0.18 15.87 2.81
N LEU A 56 1.18 16.52 2.20
CA LEU A 56 2.37 15.84 1.70
C LEU A 56 3.15 15.14 2.83
N ALA A 57 3.24 15.74 4.02
CA ALA A 57 3.86 15.11 5.19
C ALA A 57 3.09 13.86 5.65
N ARG A 58 1.77 13.92 5.70
CA ARG A 58 0.90 12.78 6.05
C ARG A 58 0.97 11.67 5.01
N LEU A 59 0.96 12.03 3.71
CA LEU A 59 1.13 11.09 2.60
C LEU A 59 2.48 10.36 2.65
N SER A 60 3.57 11.08 2.99
CA SER A 60 4.88 10.46 3.19
C SER A 60 4.81 9.37 4.27
N GLY A 61 4.18 9.64 5.41
CA GLY A 61 4.01 8.65 6.48
C GLY A 61 3.12 7.46 6.08
N ASP A 62 2.06 7.68 5.28
CA ASP A 62 1.23 6.57 4.75
C ASP A 62 2.01 5.70 3.75
N LEU A 63 2.84 6.32 2.91
CA LEU A 63 3.69 5.62 1.94
C LEU A 63 4.80 4.82 2.62
N GLU A 64 5.45 5.36 3.66
CA GLU A 64 6.46 4.64 4.43
C GLU A 64 5.88 3.36 5.06
N ARG A 65 4.68 3.45 5.65
CA ARG A 65 3.98 2.27 6.19
C ARG A 65 3.61 1.28 5.09
N THR A 66 3.13 1.76 3.96
CA THR A 66 2.79 0.92 2.80
C THR A 66 4.04 0.20 2.25
N ILE A 67 5.19 0.88 2.17
CA ILE A 67 6.46 0.28 1.75
C ILE A 67 6.90 -0.80 2.73
N SER A 68 6.80 -0.56 4.03
CA SER A 68 7.11 -1.55 5.07
C SER A 68 6.22 -2.79 4.97
N ASP A 69 4.90 -2.59 4.85
CA ASP A 69 3.93 -3.68 4.74
C ASP A 69 4.17 -4.51 3.45
N LEU A 70 4.44 -3.84 2.32
CA LEU A 70 4.76 -4.51 1.04
C LEU A 70 6.09 -5.27 1.09
N THR A 71 7.09 -4.74 1.78
CA THR A 71 8.38 -5.43 1.96
C THR A 71 8.20 -6.72 2.77
N THR A 72 7.44 -6.67 3.85
CA THR A 72 7.09 -7.84 4.65
C THR A 72 6.28 -8.86 3.85
N PHE A 73 5.28 -8.37 3.09
CA PHE A 73 4.44 -9.22 2.24
C PHE A 73 5.24 -9.93 1.15
N THR A 74 6.14 -9.23 0.45
CA THR A 74 6.95 -9.84 -0.61
C THR A 74 7.93 -10.87 -0.05
N ALA A 75 8.52 -10.63 1.11
CA ALA A 75 9.36 -11.61 1.81
C ALA A 75 8.56 -12.86 2.22
N PHE A 76 7.34 -12.66 2.73
CA PHE A 76 6.44 -13.76 3.07
C PHE A 76 6.11 -14.62 1.84
N GLU A 77 5.68 -14.03 0.71
CA GLU A 77 5.34 -14.79 -0.48
C GLU A 77 6.55 -15.47 -1.14
N ALA A 78 7.75 -14.87 -1.05
CA ALA A 78 8.98 -15.54 -1.47
C ALA A 78 9.25 -16.81 -0.65
N LYS A 79 9.06 -16.75 0.67
CA LYS A 79 9.18 -17.90 1.56
C LYS A 79 8.14 -18.99 1.25
N GLN A 80 6.90 -18.60 0.92
CA GLN A 80 5.86 -19.55 0.50
C GLN A 80 6.26 -20.32 -0.76
N ILE A 81 6.92 -19.68 -1.73
CA ILE A 81 7.43 -20.33 -2.94
C ILE A 81 8.52 -21.35 -2.61
N GLU A 82 9.44 -20.99 -1.70
CA GLU A 82 10.49 -21.89 -1.24
C GLU A 82 9.91 -23.13 -0.55
N ASP A 83 8.94 -22.93 0.33
CA ASP A 83 8.28 -23.99 1.08
C ASP A 83 7.46 -24.90 0.16
N ALA A 84 6.76 -24.35 -0.83
CA ALA A 84 6.06 -25.12 -1.84
C ALA A 84 7.02 -25.95 -2.72
N ALA A 85 8.17 -25.39 -3.06
CA ALA A 85 9.20 -26.11 -3.81
C ALA A 85 9.84 -27.24 -2.97
N LEU A 86 10.06 -27.02 -1.69
CA LEU A 86 10.53 -28.02 -0.76
C LEU A 86 9.51 -29.17 -0.65
N ALA A 87 8.24 -28.84 -0.36
CA ALA A 87 7.17 -29.82 -0.23
C ALA A 87 7.02 -30.66 -1.50
N ARG A 88 7.03 -30.02 -2.67
CA ARG A 88 6.93 -30.73 -3.96
C ARG A 88 8.07 -31.70 -4.20
N ARG A 89 9.32 -31.31 -3.92
CA ARG A 89 10.48 -32.21 -4.05
C ARG A 89 10.37 -33.41 -3.12
N SER A 90 9.95 -33.18 -1.88
CA SER A 90 9.84 -34.21 -0.86
C SER A 90 8.76 -35.27 -1.14
N ILE A 91 7.72 -34.93 -1.92
CA ILE A 91 6.71 -35.90 -2.39
C ILE A 91 7.29 -36.85 -3.45
N VAL A 92 8.25 -36.38 -4.25
CA VAL A 92 8.89 -37.19 -5.31
C VAL A 92 10.05 -38.04 -4.76
N GLN A 93 10.80 -37.44 -3.85
CA GLN A 93 11.92 -38.11 -3.16
C GLN A 93 11.73 -37.85 -1.65
N PRO A 94 11.13 -38.83 -0.92
CA PRO A 94 10.92 -38.68 0.51
C PRO A 94 12.25 -38.32 1.23
N PRO A 95 12.24 -37.31 2.09
CA PRO A 95 13.42 -36.93 2.83
C PRO A 95 13.81 -38.00 3.84
N PRO A 96 15.06 -38.02 4.31
CA PRO A 96 15.44 -38.78 5.49
C PRO A 96 14.55 -38.41 6.68
N ALA A 97 14.35 -39.32 7.61
CA ALA A 97 13.49 -39.13 8.78
C ALA A 97 13.82 -37.83 9.58
N ALA A 98 15.07 -37.38 9.57
CA ALA A 98 15.51 -36.15 10.19
C ALA A 98 14.92 -34.86 9.55
N ASP A 99 14.46 -34.93 8.29
CA ASP A 99 13.97 -33.75 7.56
C ASP A 99 12.41 -33.66 7.53
N THR A 100 11.72 -34.64 8.15
CA THR A 100 10.24 -34.67 8.19
C THR A 100 9.66 -33.48 8.96
N ASP A 101 10.35 -33.02 9.99
CA ASP A 101 9.93 -31.86 10.78
C ASP A 101 9.96 -30.57 9.94
N ARG A 102 11.03 -30.35 9.18
CA ARG A 102 11.16 -29.20 8.29
C ARG A 102 10.09 -29.18 7.20
N LEU A 103 9.77 -30.34 6.67
CA LEU A 103 8.72 -30.46 5.67
C LEU A 103 7.34 -30.24 6.26
N SER A 104 7.05 -30.77 7.44
CA SER A 104 5.82 -30.54 8.18
C SER A 104 5.64 -29.05 8.52
N GLU A 105 6.71 -28.37 8.89
CA GLU A 105 6.73 -26.92 9.12
C GLU A 105 6.43 -26.15 7.82
N ALA A 106 7.11 -26.49 6.71
CA ALA A 106 6.90 -25.87 5.42
C ALA A 106 5.45 -26.03 4.94
N MET A 107 4.87 -27.22 5.06
CA MET A 107 3.49 -27.47 4.67
C MET A 107 2.49 -26.74 5.58
N SER A 108 2.76 -26.63 6.87
CA SER A 108 1.95 -25.84 7.81
C SER A 108 2.04 -24.34 7.49
N HIS A 109 3.23 -23.85 7.13
CA HIS A 109 3.41 -22.46 6.73
C HIS A 109 2.64 -22.13 5.44
N LEU A 110 2.57 -23.05 4.48
CA LEU A 110 1.76 -22.90 3.27
C LEU A 110 0.25 -22.77 3.53
N MET A 111 -0.25 -23.17 4.70
CA MET A 111 -1.64 -22.98 5.12
C MET A 111 -1.95 -21.53 5.52
N THR A 112 -0.93 -20.71 5.71
CA THR A 112 -1.07 -19.32 6.12
C THR A 112 -1.09 -18.38 4.92
N ARG A 113 -1.68 -17.20 5.10
CA ARG A 113 -1.67 -16.11 4.14
C ARG A 113 -1.56 -14.76 4.83
N GLN A 114 -1.07 -13.77 4.12
CA GLN A 114 -1.13 -12.39 4.55
C GLN A 114 -2.21 -11.62 3.80
N THR A 115 -2.95 -10.77 4.52
CA THR A 115 -3.93 -9.86 3.95
C THR A 115 -3.30 -8.49 3.77
N MET A 116 -3.38 -7.95 2.55
CA MET A 116 -2.88 -6.60 2.27
C MET A 116 -3.95 -5.56 2.57
N VAL A 117 -3.57 -4.55 3.35
CA VAL A 117 -4.42 -3.40 3.67
C VAL A 117 -3.68 -2.12 3.29
N LEU A 118 -4.27 -1.36 2.36
CA LEU A 118 -3.67 -0.10 1.90
C LEU A 118 -3.81 0.99 2.97
N LYS A 119 -2.71 1.66 3.29
CA LYS A 119 -2.73 2.85 4.15
C LYS A 119 -3.11 4.07 3.31
N ASN A 120 -4.39 4.37 3.26
CA ASN A 120 -4.96 5.38 2.34
C ASN A 120 -5.74 6.49 3.06
N SER A 121 -5.59 6.63 4.37
CA SER A 121 -6.37 7.59 5.16
C SER A 121 -6.18 9.03 4.69
N THR A 122 -4.94 9.42 4.38
CA THR A 122 -4.64 10.77 3.88
C THR A 122 -5.18 10.99 2.46
N TYR A 123 -5.07 9.98 1.59
CA TYR A 123 -5.65 10.05 0.24
C TYR A 123 -7.17 10.21 0.27
N LEU A 124 -7.85 9.43 1.09
CA LEU A 124 -9.30 9.53 1.25
C LEU A 124 -9.72 10.90 1.82
N ASP A 125 -8.96 11.45 2.76
CA ASP A 125 -9.19 12.79 3.29
C ASP A 125 -9.05 13.85 2.17
N LEU A 126 -7.97 13.80 1.38
CA LEU A 126 -7.77 14.68 0.21
C LEU A 126 -8.94 14.64 -0.79
N VAL A 127 -9.42 13.43 -1.09
CA VAL A 127 -10.54 13.26 -2.05
C VAL A 127 -11.85 13.76 -1.46
N ASN A 128 -12.18 13.37 -0.23
CA ASN A 128 -13.46 13.67 0.40
C ASN A 128 -13.63 15.16 0.73
N THR A 129 -12.52 15.86 1.02
CA THR A 129 -12.54 17.31 1.32
C THR A 129 -12.37 18.18 0.06
N GLY A 130 -12.08 17.58 -1.11
CA GLY A 130 -11.75 18.32 -2.33
C GLY A 130 -10.35 18.95 -2.32
N HIS A 131 -9.56 18.69 -1.29
CA HIS A 131 -8.21 19.25 -1.13
C HIS A 131 -7.16 18.65 -2.07
N LEU A 132 -7.53 17.66 -2.88
CA LEU A 132 -6.64 17.15 -3.91
C LEU A 132 -6.19 18.26 -4.90
N SER A 133 -7.05 19.27 -5.11
CA SER A 133 -6.73 20.44 -5.93
C SER A 133 -5.64 21.33 -5.32
N LEU A 134 -5.40 21.24 -4.02
CA LEU A 134 -4.34 21.99 -3.33
C LEU A 134 -2.94 21.43 -3.63
N ILE A 135 -2.82 20.21 -4.14
CA ILE A 135 -1.55 19.70 -4.64
C ILE A 135 -1.22 20.45 -5.94
N HIS A 136 -0.29 21.40 -5.86
CA HIS A 136 0.01 22.34 -6.94
C HIS A 136 0.60 21.68 -8.17
N ASP A 137 1.46 20.67 -8.00
CA ASP A 137 2.07 19.92 -9.09
C ASP A 137 1.04 18.94 -9.70
N PRO A 138 0.56 19.17 -10.94
CA PRO A 138 -0.44 18.30 -11.57
C PRO A 138 0.04 16.88 -11.78
N ALA A 139 1.34 16.70 -12.08
CA ALA A 139 1.92 15.39 -12.30
C ALA A 139 1.98 14.58 -10.99
N LEU A 140 2.33 15.24 -9.88
CA LEU A 140 2.28 14.61 -8.56
C LEU A 140 0.86 14.24 -8.16
N ARG A 141 -0.11 15.13 -8.42
CA ARG A 141 -1.54 14.88 -8.14
C ARG A 141 -2.05 13.64 -8.88
N GLU A 142 -1.75 13.54 -10.17
CA GLU A 142 -2.11 12.38 -10.99
C GLU A 142 -1.42 11.11 -10.48
N ALA A 143 -0.13 11.17 -10.17
CA ALA A 143 0.62 10.04 -9.62
C ALA A 143 0.05 9.54 -8.28
N ILE A 144 -0.41 10.44 -7.41
CA ILE A 144 -1.08 10.08 -6.16
C ILE A 144 -2.37 9.31 -6.47
N VAL A 145 -3.23 9.85 -7.32
CA VAL A 145 -4.52 9.22 -7.66
C VAL A 145 -4.30 7.84 -8.27
N ASP A 146 -3.44 7.74 -9.29
CA ASP A 146 -3.14 6.48 -9.97
C ASP A 146 -2.59 5.43 -9.00
N PHE A 147 -1.63 5.81 -8.17
CA PHE A 147 -1.05 4.90 -7.18
C PHE A 147 -2.11 4.29 -6.26
N TYR A 148 -2.94 5.12 -5.65
CA TYR A 148 -3.93 4.64 -4.67
C TYR A 148 -5.04 3.82 -5.33
N GLN A 149 -5.53 4.21 -6.50
CA GLN A 149 -6.55 3.47 -7.24
C GLN A 149 -6.04 2.10 -7.71
N VAL A 150 -4.90 2.07 -8.39
CA VAL A 150 -4.32 0.82 -8.91
C VAL A 150 -3.90 -0.10 -7.76
N THR A 151 -3.31 0.43 -6.69
CA THR A 151 -2.88 -0.38 -5.55
C THR A 151 -4.07 -0.99 -4.80
N SER A 152 -5.16 -0.22 -4.61
CA SER A 152 -6.39 -0.73 -4.00
C SER A 152 -6.96 -1.90 -4.78
N GLN A 153 -7.09 -1.76 -6.10
CA GLN A 153 -7.57 -2.84 -6.98
C GLN A 153 -6.67 -4.08 -6.93
N ARG A 154 -5.34 -3.88 -6.93
CA ARG A 154 -4.38 -4.99 -6.85
C ARG A 154 -4.45 -5.73 -5.53
N PHE A 155 -4.58 -5.01 -4.41
CA PHE A 155 -4.72 -5.63 -3.09
C PHE A 155 -6.02 -6.43 -2.98
N GLU A 156 -7.12 -5.92 -3.53
CA GLU A 156 -8.37 -6.66 -3.58
C GLU A 156 -8.22 -7.99 -4.34
N VAL A 157 -7.60 -7.98 -5.52
CA VAL A 157 -7.36 -9.18 -6.32
C VAL A 157 -6.45 -10.16 -5.58
N ILE A 158 -5.35 -9.70 -4.98
CA ILE A 158 -4.44 -10.54 -4.18
C ILE A 158 -5.19 -11.18 -3.02
N ASN A 159 -5.92 -10.40 -2.23
CA ASN A 159 -6.63 -10.88 -1.06
C ASN A 159 -7.71 -11.91 -1.42
N ARG A 160 -8.47 -11.66 -2.49
CA ARG A 160 -9.47 -12.60 -3.00
C ARG A 160 -8.83 -13.90 -3.48
N ASN A 161 -7.75 -13.84 -4.25
CA ASN A 161 -7.06 -15.02 -4.74
C ASN A 161 -6.45 -15.82 -3.58
N ASN A 162 -5.80 -15.14 -2.63
CA ASN A 162 -5.25 -15.79 -1.45
C ASN A 162 -6.37 -16.45 -0.62
N SER A 163 -7.50 -15.78 -0.40
CA SER A 163 -8.64 -16.38 0.31
C SER A 163 -9.18 -17.62 -0.41
N TYR A 164 -9.33 -17.56 -1.72
CA TYR A 164 -9.86 -18.71 -2.47
C TYR A 164 -8.85 -19.87 -2.54
N PHE A 165 -7.64 -19.60 -3.04
CA PHE A 165 -6.68 -20.67 -3.31
C PHE A 165 -5.98 -21.19 -2.05
N VAL A 166 -5.78 -20.37 -1.03
CA VAL A 166 -5.19 -20.83 0.22
C VAL A 166 -6.25 -21.44 1.13
N ASP A 167 -7.30 -20.68 1.46
CA ASP A 167 -8.26 -21.13 2.49
C ASP A 167 -9.17 -22.25 1.94
N GLN A 168 -9.69 -22.10 0.72
CA GLN A 168 -10.70 -23.04 0.20
C GLN A 168 -10.08 -24.19 -0.59
N VAL A 169 -8.99 -23.97 -1.35
CA VAL A 169 -8.39 -25.02 -2.15
C VAL A 169 -7.28 -25.74 -1.40
N TYR A 170 -6.21 -25.02 -1.03
CA TYR A 170 -5.04 -25.66 -0.42
C TYR A 170 -5.37 -26.24 0.94
N ASN A 171 -5.89 -25.44 1.87
CA ASN A 171 -6.16 -25.86 3.25
C ASN A 171 -7.20 -26.99 3.29
N THR A 172 -8.29 -26.86 2.53
CA THR A 172 -9.34 -27.88 2.49
C THR A 172 -8.78 -29.21 1.98
N ASN A 173 -8.07 -29.21 0.85
CA ASN A 173 -7.53 -30.43 0.26
C ASN A 173 -6.50 -31.11 1.16
N VAL A 174 -5.65 -30.31 1.80
CA VAL A 174 -4.60 -30.81 2.70
C VAL A 174 -5.19 -31.38 3.96
N ILE A 175 -6.18 -30.70 4.57
CA ILE A 175 -6.87 -31.19 5.78
C ILE A 175 -7.70 -32.45 5.45
N MET A 176 -8.48 -32.44 4.37
CA MET A 176 -9.33 -33.55 3.97
C MET A 176 -8.55 -34.81 3.56
N SER A 177 -7.32 -34.63 3.05
CA SER A 177 -6.44 -35.77 2.78
C SER A 177 -5.91 -36.46 4.05
N GLY A 178 -6.09 -35.86 5.22
CA GLY A 178 -5.58 -36.35 6.49
C GLY A 178 -4.05 -36.36 6.58
N LEU A 179 -3.39 -35.64 5.68
CA LEU A 179 -1.94 -35.68 5.50
C LEU A 179 -1.19 -34.67 6.35
N ILE A 180 -1.87 -33.65 6.84
CA ILE A 180 -1.25 -32.62 7.67
C ILE A 180 -2.06 -32.42 8.93
N GLN A 181 -1.32 -32.39 10.00
CA GLN A 181 -1.80 -31.87 11.27
C GLN A 181 -1.15 -30.51 11.50
N MET A 182 -2.01 -29.52 11.67
CA MET A 182 -1.55 -28.15 11.89
C MET A 182 -0.65 -28.07 13.12
N ARG A 183 0.61 -27.73 12.93
CA ARG A 183 1.48 -27.29 14.03
C ARG A 183 1.13 -25.82 14.36
N LEU A 184 -0.10 -25.59 14.79
CA LEU A 184 -0.56 -24.25 15.19
C LEU A 184 0.33 -23.64 16.27
N ALA A 185 0.86 -24.46 17.16
CA ALA A 185 1.71 -24.03 18.25
C ALA A 185 3.06 -23.43 17.79
N SER A 186 3.68 -23.98 16.74
CA SER A 186 4.95 -23.45 16.22
C SER A 186 4.80 -22.15 15.47
N ASN A 187 3.67 -21.97 14.78
CA ASN A 187 3.40 -20.77 13.99
C ASN A 187 2.76 -19.63 14.81
N HIS A 188 2.22 -19.95 15.99
CA HIS A 188 1.53 -19.02 16.88
C HIS A 188 1.91 -19.29 18.34
N PRO A 189 3.12 -18.94 18.77
CA PRO A 189 3.61 -19.25 20.13
C PRO A 189 2.72 -18.64 21.24
N GLN A 190 2.00 -17.55 20.95
CA GLN A 190 1.08 -16.92 21.89
C GLN A 190 -0.16 -17.77 22.22
N ILE A 191 -0.60 -18.66 21.33
CA ILE A 191 -1.75 -19.56 21.54
C ILE A 191 -1.35 -21.02 21.81
N ALA A 192 -0.05 -21.32 21.81
CA ALA A 192 0.46 -22.65 22.07
C ALA A 192 0.00 -23.23 23.42
N PRO A 193 -0.04 -22.46 24.54
CA PRO A 193 -0.53 -22.94 25.81
C PRO A 193 -2.03 -23.32 25.77
N ASP A 194 -2.84 -22.53 25.05
CA ASP A 194 -4.28 -22.78 24.92
C ASP A 194 -4.55 -24.05 24.11
N ILE A 195 -3.78 -24.26 23.03
CA ILE A 195 -3.85 -25.49 22.22
C ILE A 195 -3.46 -26.71 23.04
N ALA A 196 -2.40 -26.62 23.85
CA ALA A 196 -1.97 -27.70 24.72
C ALA A 196 -3.04 -28.07 25.76
N ALA A 197 -3.67 -27.06 26.37
CA ALA A 197 -4.77 -27.27 27.35
C ALA A 197 -6.00 -27.91 26.69
N VAL A 198 -6.32 -27.57 25.43
CA VAL A 198 -7.42 -28.23 24.69
C VAL A 198 -7.05 -29.67 24.34
N ALA A 199 -5.82 -29.92 23.87
CA ALA A 199 -5.33 -31.27 23.54
C ALA A 199 -5.36 -32.20 24.78
N GLU A 200 -4.99 -31.70 25.94
CA GLU A 200 -5.08 -32.44 27.21
C GLU A 200 -6.53 -32.86 27.56
N LYS A 201 -7.49 -31.96 27.31
CA LYS A 201 -8.92 -32.23 27.54
C LYS A 201 -9.53 -33.25 26.58
N LEU A 202 -9.01 -33.31 25.34
CA LEU A 202 -9.47 -34.21 24.28
C LEU A 202 -8.94 -35.64 24.44
N GLY A 203 -7.95 -35.84 25.32
CA GLY A 203 -7.43 -37.15 25.68
C GLY A 203 -6.41 -37.73 24.66
N PRO A 204 -5.93 -38.97 24.92
CA PRO A 204 -4.81 -39.57 24.18
C PRO A 204 -5.15 -39.94 22.73
N ASP A 205 -6.44 -39.99 22.36
CA ASP A 205 -6.85 -40.24 20.98
C ASP A 205 -6.69 -39.00 20.06
N PHE A 206 -6.52 -37.82 20.65
CA PHE A 206 -6.18 -36.60 19.96
C PHE A 206 -4.66 -36.53 19.74
N LYS A 207 -4.10 -37.54 19.10
CA LYS A 207 -2.71 -37.50 18.64
C LYS A 207 -2.64 -36.76 17.33
N ILE A 208 -2.04 -35.57 17.43
CA ILE A 208 -1.58 -34.82 16.28
C ILE A 208 -0.31 -35.56 15.74
N SER A 209 -0.47 -36.59 14.91
CA SER A 209 0.66 -37.35 14.33
C SER A 209 0.80 -37.06 12.83
N SER A 210 1.97 -36.55 12.43
CA SER A 210 2.34 -36.30 11.04
C SER A 210 2.77 -37.58 10.30
N ASP A 211 2.78 -38.74 10.97
CA ASP A 211 3.46 -39.92 10.48
C ASP A 211 2.73 -40.63 9.33
N ARG A 212 1.43 -40.38 9.16
CA ARG A 212 0.65 -41.03 8.10
C ARG A 212 1.03 -40.60 6.71
N LEU A 213 1.40 -39.32 6.52
CA LEU A 213 1.79 -38.77 5.23
C LEU A 213 2.99 -39.53 4.64
N TRP A 214 4.01 -39.79 5.46
CA TRP A 214 5.27 -40.35 5.04
C TRP A 214 5.25 -41.87 4.90
N SER A 215 4.22 -42.51 5.39
CA SER A 215 4.00 -43.97 5.23
C SER A 215 3.33 -44.33 3.90
N LEU A 216 2.81 -43.32 3.16
CA LEU A 216 2.15 -43.60 1.87
C LEU A 216 3.18 -43.75 0.75
N PRO A 217 3.00 -44.74 -0.13
CA PRO A 217 3.84 -44.85 -1.32
C PRO A 217 3.65 -43.64 -2.24
N ALA A 218 4.70 -43.23 -2.95
CA ALA A 218 4.65 -42.08 -3.87
C ALA A 218 3.55 -42.15 -4.95
N SER A 219 3.09 -43.39 -5.24
CA SER A 219 1.98 -43.68 -6.17
C SER A 219 0.60 -43.53 -5.55
N ALA A 220 0.47 -43.30 -4.26
CA ALA A 220 -0.84 -43.18 -3.60
C ALA A 220 -1.67 -42.03 -4.23
N PRO A 221 -2.99 -42.25 -4.47
CA PRO A 221 -3.84 -41.29 -5.16
C PRO A 221 -4.00 -39.99 -4.33
N GLU A 222 -3.86 -40.04 -3.02
CA GLU A 222 -3.88 -38.87 -2.11
C GLU A 222 -2.83 -37.82 -2.50
N TRP A 223 -1.68 -38.29 -2.98
CA TRP A 223 -0.63 -37.39 -3.44
C TRP A 223 -1.00 -36.58 -4.70
N SER A 224 -1.94 -37.05 -5.52
CA SER A 224 -2.41 -36.29 -6.68
C SER A 224 -3.07 -34.98 -6.25
N VAL A 225 -3.94 -35.04 -5.26
CA VAL A 225 -4.63 -33.86 -4.72
C VAL A 225 -3.65 -32.90 -4.06
N VAL A 226 -2.71 -33.42 -3.26
CA VAL A 226 -1.69 -32.60 -2.59
C VAL A 226 -0.78 -31.92 -3.61
N ARG A 227 -0.31 -32.64 -4.66
CA ARG A 227 0.50 -32.06 -5.73
C ARG A 227 -0.21 -30.92 -6.46
N SER A 228 -1.50 -31.09 -6.78
CA SER A 228 -2.31 -30.07 -7.44
C SER A 228 -2.50 -28.85 -6.54
N SER A 229 -2.75 -29.05 -5.25
CA SER A 229 -2.91 -27.99 -4.27
C SER A 229 -1.62 -27.21 -4.03
N LEU A 230 -0.47 -27.88 -3.97
CA LEU A 230 0.85 -27.25 -3.90
C LEU A 230 1.14 -26.42 -5.15
N LEU A 231 0.78 -26.91 -6.34
CA LEU A 231 0.95 -26.14 -7.56
C LEU A 231 0.10 -24.87 -7.55
N SER A 232 -1.16 -24.98 -7.16
CA SER A 232 -2.07 -23.83 -7.04
C SER A 232 -1.54 -22.83 -6.03
N ARG A 233 -1.07 -23.28 -4.85
CA ARG A 233 -0.49 -22.43 -3.81
C ARG A 233 0.76 -21.69 -4.31
N MET A 234 1.63 -22.41 -5.03
CA MET A 234 2.83 -21.83 -5.63
C MET A 234 2.50 -20.75 -6.67
N ILE A 235 1.55 -21.02 -7.57
CA ILE A 235 1.13 -20.05 -8.61
C ILE A 235 0.57 -18.78 -7.95
N VAL A 236 -0.25 -18.91 -6.92
CA VAL A 236 -0.79 -17.76 -6.19
C VAL A 236 0.32 -16.96 -5.54
N SER A 237 1.29 -17.60 -4.90
CA SER A 237 2.43 -16.90 -4.29
C SER A 237 3.31 -16.20 -5.34
N VAL A 238 3.58 -16.82 -6.48
CA VAL A 238 4.35 -16.19 -7.56
C VAL A 238 3.64 -14.95 -8.10
N THR A 239 2.32 -15.03 -8.32
CA THR A 239 1.55 -13.90 -8.82
C THR A 239 1.42 -12.78 -7.77
N ALA A 240 1.25 -13.14 -6.50
CA ALA A 240 1.20 -12.21 -5.39
C ALA A 240 2.55 -11.51 -5.17
N LEU A 241 3.66 -12.26 -5.19
CA LEU A 241 5.02 -11.73 -5.08
C LEU A 241 5.31 -10.71 -6.21
N ARG A 242 4.98 -11.07 -7.45
CA ARG A 242 5.16 -10.17 -8.60
C ARG A 242 4.37 -8.88 -8.43
N ALA A 243 3.07 -8.99 -8.14
CA ALA A 243 2.21 -7.83 -7.93
C ALA A 243 2.66 -6.99 -6.72
N GLY A 244 3.12 -7.62 -5.65
CA GLY A 244 3.70 -6.97 -4.48
C GLY A 244 4.94 -6.15 -4.84
N ASN A 245 5.88 -6.72 -5.59
CA ASN A 245 7.08 -6.02 -6.04
C ASN A 245 6.76 -4.83 -6.96
N GLU A 246 5.83 -4.99 -7.91
CA GLU A 246 5.37 -3.89 -8.78
C GLU A 246 4.79 -2.72 -7.96
N ARG A 247 4.02 -3.02 -6.90
CA ARG A 247 3.45 -1.99 -6.00
C ARG A 247 4.48 -1.39 -5.07
N LEU A 248 5.44 -2.17 -4.60
CA LEU A 248 6.57 -1.69 -3.79
C LEU A 248 7.41 -0.66 -4.55
N ASP A 249 7.73 -0.95 -5.81
CA ASP A 249 8.46 -0.02 -6.67
C ASP A 249 7.66 1.25 -6.96
N ALA A 250 6.35 1.13 -7.21
CA ALA A 250 5.47 2.27 -7.39
C ALA A 250 5.37 3.13 -6.12
N ALA A 251 5.25 2.51 -4.93
CA ALA A 251 5.23 3.21 -3.66
C ALA A 251 6.53 4.00 -3.40
N ARG A 252 7.68 3.39 -3.68
CA ARG A 252 8.99 4.06 -3.57
C ARG A 252 9.13 5.26 -4.51
N LYS A 253 8.68 5.11 -5.75
CA LYS A 253 8.69 6.21 -6.73
C LYS A 253 7.81 7.37 -6.29
N LEU A 254 6.59 7.08 -5.82
CA LEU A 254 5.68 8.11 -5.32
C LEU A 254 6.23 8.77 -4.05
N ALA A 255 6.79 8.00 -3.12
CA ALA A 255 7.41 8.54 -1.91
C ALA A 255 8.55 9.52 -2.24
N ALA A 256 9.40 9.19 -3.21
CA ALA A 256 10.46 10.09 -3.69
C ALA A 256 9.90 11.37 -4.32
N ALA A 257 8.81 11.29 -5.09
CA ALA A 257 8.16 12.45 -5.68
C ALA A 257 7.52 13.36 -4.61
N VAL A 258 6.82 12.78 -3.63
CA VAL A 258 6.25 13.50 -2.49
C VAL A 258 7.35 14.21 -1.69
N GLU A 259 8.45 13.52 -1.39
CA GLU A 259 9.57 14.11 -0.66
C GLU A 259 10.28 15.22 -1.43
N SER A 260 10.37 15.10 -2.76
CA SER A 260 10.88 16.18 -3.62
C SER A 260 9.98 17.43 -3.58
N ALA A 261 8.66 17.24 -3.60
CA ALA A 261 7.69 18.34 -3.49
C ALA A 261 7.73 19.04 -2.14
N ARG A 262 7.93 18.30 -1.04
CA ARG A 262 8.06 18.86 0.33
C ARG A 262 9.28 19.76 0.53
N LYS A 263 10.32 19.60 -0.29
CA LYS A 263 11.57 20.38 -0.19
C LYS A 263 11.56 21.66 -1.03
N ARG A 264 10.55 21.86 -1.85
CA ARG A 264 10.35 23.09 -2.65
C ARG A 264 9.58 24.13 -1.87
#